data_1b7783afdb7476c0676c814190ee1535
#
_entry.id   1b7783afdb7476c0676c814190ee1535
#
_cell.length_a   1.000
_cell.length_b   1.000
_cell.length_c   1.000
_cell.angle_alpha   90.00
_cell.angle_beta   90.00
_cell.angle_gamma   90.00
#
_symmetry.space_group_name_H-M   'P 1'
#
loop_
_entity.id
_entity.type
_entity.pdbx_description
1 polymer ?
#
loop_
_entity_poly.entity_id
_entity_poly.type
_entity_poly.pdbx_seq_one_letter_code
_entity_poly.pdbx_strand_id
1 'polypeptide(L)'
;MTLGSAFRAKYFRHPKRTARLEKLLLSIPTCTTDVYRARQAHRFYRILLVVHVLVFASFLTAGQNSAAPVVIRAGRLFDPTSGRTVDHPVVVISGDKIQTVSEGDSPAIPGATVINLGNATLLPGFIDVHTHLTMNAGGGGYEGLGISAPRAALIGAKNARLTLMAGFTTVRNVGAQGYADVALRDAINAGDVIGPRMQVSGPPIGITGGHCDNSLLPFEFHHSAEGVADGTEAVMHRVREVIKYGADVVKFCASGGVFSKGDNPLLEQYSPEEMTALIAEAHRLGRKVATHAHSAISIKDAVRAGVDSIEHGIFIDEEGIELMKQHHTFLVPTSFPLFWFEEHESELHLPPWVVEKAAIIIPAAKKNVALAFKAGVKVALGTDAGVYPHGLNGGEFWSMVQLGLTPVQALQAGTVNAAELMGWSDRIGAIRPGMFADMVAVQGDPLRDIELLKRVQFVMKDGVIYKDEISQPSSASRTK
;
A
#
# COMPACT_ATOMS: atom_id res chain seq x y z
N MET A 1 29.55 -54.96 2.15
CA MET A 1 29.13 -55.49 3.43
C MET A 1 27.93 -54.65 3.87
N THR A 2 26.73 -55.01 3.42
CA THR A 2 25.70 -55.86 4.05
C THR A 2 25.30 -55.43 5.47
N LEU A 3 24.09 -54.92 5.54
CA LEU A 3 22.99 -55.07 6.49
C LEU A 3 21.99 -53.99 6.16
N GLY A 4 20.85 -54.21 5.57
CA GLY A 4 20.00 -55.39 5.49
C GLY A 4 18.72 -55.13 6.27
N SER A 5 17.64 -54.82 5.53
CA SER A 5 16.25 -55.25 5.76
C SER A 5 15.82 -55.48 7.22
N ALA A 6 14.90 -54.65 7.70
CA ALA A 6 13.75 -55.04 8.54
C ALA A 6 12.94 -53.82 8.99
N PHE A 7 11.91 -53.43 8.23
CA PHE A 7 10.67 -52.85 8.80
C PHE A 7 9.57 -52.86 7.71
N ARG A 8 9.11 -54.13 7.42
CA ARG A 8 7.82 -54.34 6.79
C ARG A 8 7.10 -55.45 7.54
N ALA A 9 5.81 -55.23 7.75
CA ALA A 9 4.85 -56.17 8.25
C ALA A 9 4.61 -56.20 9.77
N LYS A 10 3.62 -55.37 10.18
CA LYS A 10 2.64 -55.75 11.22
C LYS A 10 1.51 -54.75 11.22
N TYR A 11 0.41 -55.06 10.52
CA TYR A 11 -0.96 -54.66 10.82
C TYR A 11 -1.85 -54.95 9.60
N PHE A 12 -2.02 -56.26 9.34
CA PHE A 12 -3.19 -56.76 8.61
C PHE A 12 -3.34 -58.22 8.97
N ARG A 13 -4.30 -58.52 9.86
CA ARG A 13 -5.10 -59.75 9.94
C ARG A 13 -5.87 -59.80 11.26
N HIS A 14 -7.16 -59.51 11.19
CA HIS A 14 -8.16 -60.31 11.90
C HIS A 14 -9.55 -60.12 11.26
N PRO A 15 -10.12 -61.15 10.59
CA PRO A 15 -11.50 -61.15 10.15
C PRO A 15 -12.31 -61.90 11.23
N LYS A 16 -13.17 -61.22 11.97
CA LYS A 16 -14.27 -61.79 12.76
C LYS A 16 -15.03 -60.66 13.48
N ARG A 17 -15.90 -59.94 12.78
CA ARG A 17 -16.97 -59.11 13.38
C ARG A 17 -18.08 -58.77 12.41
N THR A 18 -18.52 -59.77 11.61
CA THR A 18 -19.71 -59.64 10.71
C THR A 18 -20.82 -60.62 11.01
N ALA A 19 -20.84 -61.26 12.18
CA ALA A 19 -21.82 -62.28 12.52
C ALA A 19 -22.67 -61.97 13.77
N ARG A 20 -22.86 -60.66 14.14
CA ARG A 20 -23.64 -60.31 15.35
C ARG A 20 -24.71 -59.23 15.13
N LEU A 21 -24.98 -58.85 13.90
CA LEU A 21 -26.01 -57.85 13.55
C LEU A 21 -27.27 -58.42 12.90
N GLU A 22 -27.30 -59.71 12.56
CA GLU A 22 -28.48 -60.33 11.94
C GLU A 22 -29.42 -61.07 12.92
N LYS A 23 -29.12 -61.13 14.22
CA LYS A 23 -29.98 -61.80 15.20
C LYS A 23 -30.78 -60.86 16.13
N LEU A 24 -30.82 -59.54 15.85
CA LEU A 24 -31.56 -58.59 16.70
C LEU A 24 -32.77 -57.94 16.00
N LEU A 25 -33.24 -58.53 14.89
CA LEU A 25 -34.37 -57.97 14.10
C LEU A 25 -35.60 -58.84 14.06
N LEU A 26 -35.75 -59.80 14.97
CA LEU A 26 -36.99 -60.66 15.02
C LEU A 26 -37.48 -60.81 16.49
N SER A 27 -37.92 -59.67 17.11
CA SER A 27 -38.91 -59.75 18.22
C SER A 27 -39.49 -58.36 18.47
N ILE A 28 -40.48 -57.96 17.72
CA ILE A 28 -41.31 -56.79 18.01
C ILE A 28 -42.68 -57.30 18.45
N PRO A 29 -43.09 -57.06 19.70
CA PRO A 29 -44.50 -57.21 20.07
C PRO A 29 -45.23 -55.94 19.57
N THR A 30 -46.32 -56.22 18.88
CA THR A 30 -47.22 -55.22 18.35
C THR A 30 -48.00 -54.47 19.43
N CYS A 31 -48.27 -53.21 19.09
CA CYS A 31 -49.40 -52.38 19.53
C CYS A 31 -49.28 -51.50 20.75
N THR A 32 -49.49 -50.21 20.48
CA THR A 32 -49.90 -49.06 21.30
C THR A 32 -48.88 -47.90 21.55
N THR A 33 -47.61 -48.04 21.19
CA THR A 33 -46.62 -46.98 21.36
C THR A 33 -46.38 -46.07 20.16
N ASP A 34 -46.85 -46.46 18.95
CA ASP A 34 -46.55 -45.73 17.71
C ASP A 34 -47.32 -44.41 17.55
N VAL A 35 -48.55 -44.33 18.08
CA VAL A 35 -49.35 -43.10 18.01
C VAL A 35 -48.76 -42.01 18.94
N TYR A 36 -48.15 -42.41 20.05
CA TYR A 36 -47.52 -41.43 20.99
C TYR A 36 -46.19 -40.90 20.44
N ARG A 37 -45.39 -41.74 19.80
CA ARG A 37 -44.13 -41.33 19.13
C ARG A 37 -44.40 -40.46 17.90
N ALA A 38 -45.42 -40.73 17.10
CA ALA A 38 -45.79 -39.91 15.95
C ALA A 38 -46.28 -38.51 16.40
N ARG A 39 -47.01 -38.39 17.51
CA ARG A 39 -47.43 -37.09 18.07
C ARG A 39 -46.28 -36.28 18.68
N GLN A 40 -45.28 -36.92 19.29
CA GLN A 40 -44.08 -36.24 19.78
C GLN A 40 -43.18 -35.81 18.62
N ALA A 41 -42.96 -36.63 17.59
CA ALA A 41 -42.21 -36.28 16.39
C ALA A 41 -42.85 -35.07 15.67
N HIS A 42 -44.21 -35.05 15.55
CA HIS A 42 -44.90 -33.91 14.95
C HIS A 42 -44.84 -32.63 15.78
N ARG A 43 -44.78 -32.70 17.12
CA ARG A 43 -44.54 -31.55 17.99
C ARG A 43 -43.10 -31.03 17.88
N PHE A 44 -42.13 -31.94 17.81
CA PHE A 44 -40.72 -31.57 17.62
C PHE A 44 -40.49 -30.91 16.26
N TYR A 45 -41.08 -31.44 15.17
CA TYR A 45 -40.99 -30.84 13.83
C TYR A 45 -41.67 -29.45 13.78
N ARG A 46 -42.81 -29.27 14.44
CA ARG A 46 -43.46 -27.95 14.53
C ARG A 46 -42.64 -26.94 15.33
N ILE A 47 -42.00 -27.35 16.41
CA ILE A 47 -41.11 -26.49 17.19
C ILE A 47 -39.84 -26.13 16.39
N LEU A 48 -39.24 -27.12 15.67
CA LEU A 48 -38.10 -26.86 14.80
C LEU A 48 -38.45 -25.89 13.65
N LEU A 49 -39.64 -26.07 13.05
CA LEU A 49 -40.11 -25.18 11.97
C LEU A 49 -40.38 -23.76 12.47
N VAL A 50 -40.97 -23.61 13.66
CA VAL A 50 -41.22 -22.30 14.28
C VAL A 50 -39.88 -21.63 14.67
N VAL A 51 -38.91 -22.40 15.19
CA VAL A 51 -37.58 -21.88 15.51
C VAL A 51 -36.83 -21.45 14.23
N HIS A 52 -36.93 -22.26 13.15
CA HIS A 52 -36.33 -21.88 11.85
C HIS A 52 -37.01 -20.63 11.26
N VAL A 53 -38.33 -20.51 11.34
CA VAL A 53 -39.06 -19.33 10.85
C VAL A 53 -38.73 -18.10 11.70
N LEU A 54 -38.60 -18.24 13.04
CA LEU A 54 -38.20 -17.14 13.92
C LEU A 54 -36.75 -16.73 13.74
N VAL A 55 -35.83 -17.68 13.51
CA VAL A 55 -34.44 -17.41 13.17
C VAL A 55 -34.34 -16.74 11.80
N PHE A 56 -35.09 -17.21 10.79
CA PHE A 56 -35.13 -16.55 9.47
C PHE A 56 -35.80 -15.17 9.51
N ALA A 57 -36.85 -14.99 10.32
CA ALA A 57 -37.48 -13.68 10.52
C ALA A 57 -36.53 -12.70 11.26
N SER A 58 -35.70 -13.20 12.17
CA SER A 58 -34.67 -12.37 12.85
C SER A 58 -33.54 -11.94 11.89
N PHE A 59 -33.24 -12.71 10.85
CA PHE A 59 -32.31 -12.31 9.79
C PHE A 59 -32.92 -11.31 8.79
N LEU A 60 -34.23 -11.28 8.65
CA LEU A 60 -34.93 -10.33 7.77
C LEU A 60 -35.21 -8.97 8.44
N THR A 61 -35.08 -8.85 9.76
CA THR A 61 -35.25 -7.60 10.53
C THR A 61 -33.95 -7.04 11.08
N ALA A 62 -32.77 -7.60 10.72
CA ALA A 62 -31.53 -6.86 10.74
C ALA A 62 -31.66 -5.77 9.67
N GLY A 63 -32.51 -4.78 9.92
CA GLY A 63 -32.53 -3.53 9.18
C GLY A 63 -31.10 -3.04 9.17
N GLN A 64 -30.50 -2.94 7.99
CA GLN A 64 -29.28 -2.23 7.80
C GLN A 64 -29.51 -0.87 8.45
N ASN A 65 -28.93 -0.63 9.61
CA ASN A 65 -28.64 0.70 10.09
C ASN A 65 -27.61 1.26 9.07
N SER A 66 -28.10 1.63 7.88
CA SER A 66 -27.29 2.40 6.97
C SER A 66 -26.98 3.70 7.70
N ALA A 67 -25.70 3.91 8.01
CA ALA A 67 -25.25 5.19 8.54
C ALA A 67 -25.89 6.30 7.69
N ALA A 68 -26.33 7.38 8.37
CA ALA A 68 -26.95 8.51 7.67
C ALA A 68 -26.04 8.96 6.51
N PRO A 69 -26.57 9.24 5.31
CA PRO A 69 -25.77 9.67 4.18
C PRO A 69 -24.98 10.94 4.54
N VAL A 70 -23.78 11.06 4.01
CA VAL A 70 -22.97 12.27 4.09
C VAL A 70 -22.97 12.94 2.73
N VAL A 71 -23.21 14.27 2.70
CA VAL A 71 -23.19 15.10 1.50
C VAL A 71 -22.05 16.10 1.62
N ILE A 72 -21.08 16.04 0.70
CA ILE A 72 -20.00 17.03 0.63
C ILE A 72 -20.32 18.02 -0.47
N ARG A 73 -20.21 19.31 -0.18
CA ARG A 73 -20.30 20.42 -1.11
C ARG A 73 -18.97 21.19 -1.11
N ALA A 74 -18.47 21.55 -2.28
CA ALA A 74 -17.25 22.33 -2.43
C ALA A 74 -17.38 23.35 -3.58
N GLY A 75 -16.45 24.27 -3.68
CA GLY A 75 -16.40 25.21 -4.79
C GLY A 75 -15.97 24.56 -6.10
N ARG A 76 -15.04 23.60 -6.03
CA ARG A 76 -14.51 22.85 -7.17
C ARG A 76 -14.20 21.41 -6.82
N LEU A 77 -14.20 20.55 -7.84
CA LEU A 77 -13.69 19.17 -7.76
C LEU A 77 -12.73 18.94 -8.92
N PHE A 78 -11.53 18.49 -8.63
CA PHE A 78 -10.60 18.03 -9.66
C PHE A 78 -10.88 16.58 -10.04
N ASP A 79 -11.19 16.34 -11.31
CA ASP A 79 -11.29 14.99 -11.88
C ASP A 79 -9.97 14.62 -12.56
N PRO A 80 -9.15 13.73 -11.96
CA PRO A 80 -7.86 13.33 -12.53
C PRO A 80 -8.01 12.50 -13.81
N THR A 81 -9.15 11.87 -14.04
CA THR A 81 -9.37 11.07 -15.26
C THR A 81 -9.44 11.96 -16.50
N SER A 82 -10.14 13.08 -16.42
CA SER A 82 -10.24 14.06 -17.52
C SER A 82 -9.19 15.17 -17.44
N GLY A 83 -8.55 15.36 -16.28
CA GLY A 83 -7.65 16.49 -16.01
C GLY A 83 -8.37 17.83 -15.86
N ARG A 84 -9.69 17.83 -15.64
CA ARG A 84 -10.55 19.02 -15.57
C ARG A 84 -11.11 19.25 -14.17
N THR A 85 -11.59 20.44 -13.92
CA THR A 85 -12.37 20.78 -12.73
C THR A 85 -13.86 20.79 -13.04
N VAL A 86 -14.65 20.35 -12.07
CA VAL A 86 -16.12 20.48 -12.03
C VAL A 86 -16.44 21.54 -10.99
N ASP A 87 -17.28 22.52 -11.34
CA ASP A 87 -17.70 23.59 -10.44
C ASP A 87 -18.89 23.16 -9.58
N HIS A 88 -18.92 23.64 -8.34
CA HIS A 88 -20.00 23.37 -7.38
C HIS A 88 -20.40 21.89 -7.26
N PRO A 89 -19.44 20.98 -7.04
CA PRO A 89 -19.72 19.56 -6.92
C PRO A 89 -20.53 19.23 -5.67
N VAL A 90 -21.39 18.23 -5.82
CA VAL A 90 -22.11 17.60 -4.70
C VAL A 90 -21.82 16.11 -4.72
N VAL A 91 -21.16 15.63 -3.67
CA VAL A 91 -20.78 14.21 -3.53
C VAL A 91 -21.61 13.60 -2.41
N VAL A 92 -22.35 12.53 -2.73
CA VAL A 92 -23.16 11.78 -1.76
C VAL A 92 -22.45 10.49 -1.41
N ILE A 93 -22.32 10.22 -0.12
CA ILE A 93 -21.60 9.09 0.46
C ILE A 93 -22.56 8.27 1.32
N SER A 94 -22.47 6.95 1.23
CA SER A 94 -23.16 6.01 2.12
C SER A 94 -22.16 4.96 2.60
N GLY A 95 -21.96 4.90 3.91
CA GLY A 95 -20.90 4.09 4.51
C GLY A 95 -19.52 4.52 4.00
N ASP A 96 -18.77 3.58 3.47
CA ASP A 96 -17.41 3.78 2.93
C ASP A 96 -17.37 4.13 1.43
N LYS A 97 -18.55 4.25 0.75
CA LYS A 97 -18.63 4.37 -0.71
C LYS A 97 -19.28 5.67 -1.17
N ILE A 98 -18.74 6.17 -2.28
CA ILE A 98 -19.36 7.25 -3.05
C ILE A 98 -20.57 6.68 -3.79
N GLN A 99 -21.73 7.30 -3.59
CA GLN A 99 -22.98 6.91 -4.25
C GLN A 99 -23.23 7.70 -5.53
N THR A 100 -23.11 9.04 -5.44
CA THR A 100 -23.30 9.91 -6.59
C THR A 100 -22.33 11.09 -6.55
N VAL A 101 -22.02 11.60 -7.71
CA VAL A 101 -21.33 12.88 -7.93
C VAL A 101 -22.15 13.67 -8.92
N SER A 102 -22.54 14.89 -8.58
CA SER A 102 -23.31 15.79 -9.42
C SER A 102 -22.76 17.21 -9.36
N GLU A 103 -23.18 18.07 -10.26
CA GLU A 103 -22.84 19.49 -10.31
C GLU A 103 -24.06 20.33 -9.97
N GLY A 104 -23.85 21.46 -9.30
CA GLY A 104 -24.88 22.43 -8.97
C GLY A 104 -25.77 22.06 -7.78
N ASP A 105 -27.00 22.57 -7.76
CA ASP A 105 -27.94 22.34 -6.68
C ASP A 105 -28.50 20.91 -6.73
N SER A 106 -28.22 20.13 -5.69
CA SER A 106 -28.82 18.82 -5.48
C SER A 106 -29.94 18.93 -4.45
N PRO A 107 -31.07 18.23 -4.63
CA PRO A 107 -32.13 18.20 -3.62
C PRO A 107 -31.60 17.80 -2.24
N ALA A 108 -32.23 18.34 -1.20
CA ALA A 108 -31.89 17.92 0.15
C ALA A 108 -32.18 16.43 0.34
N ILE A 109 -31.17 15.67 0.81
CA ILE A 109 -31.33 14.24 1.13
C ILE A 109 -31.79 14.16 2.60
N PRO A 110 -32.99 13.64 2.86
CA PRO A 110 -33.51 13.54 4.23
C PRO A 110 -32.58 12.76 5.15
N GLY A 111 -32.24 13.32 6.31
CA GLY A 111 -31.37 12.69 7.31
C GLY A 111 -29.88 12.73 6.99
N ALA A 112 -29.46 13.35 5.87
CA ALA A 112 -28.04 13.45 5.53
C ALA A 112 -27.30 14.49 6.38
N THR A 113 -26.07 14.17 6.75
CA THR A 113 -25.11 15.15 7.28
C THR A 113 -24.48 15.91 6.13
N VAL A 114 -24.63 17.24 6.11
CA VAL A 114 -24.08 18.10 5.06
C VAL A 114 -22.77 18.74 5.54
N ILE A 115 -21.71 18.55 4.78
CA ILE A 115 -20.38 19.15 4.99
C ILE A 115 -20.17 20.17 3.86
N ASN A 116 -20.06 21.44 4.21
CA ASN A 116 -19.83 22.51 3.26
C ASN A 116 -18.38 22.99 3.34
N LEU A 117 -17.62 22.74 2.31
CA LEU A 117 -16.20 23.13 2.20
C LEU A 117 -16.01 24.51 1.51
N GLY A 118 -17.12 25.25 1.28
CA GLY A 118 -17.06 26.60 0.71
C GLY A 118 -16.36 26.61 -0.67
N ASN A 119 -15.38 27.52 -0.83
CA ASN A 119 -14.65 27.68 -2.07
C ASN A 119 -13.45 26.75 -2.24
N ALA A 120 -13.31 25.73 -1.36
CA ALA A 120 -12.24 24.78 -1.45
C ALA A 120 -12.29 23.93 -2.74
N THR A 121 -11.16 23.40 -3.15
CA THR A 121 -11.06 22.38 -4.18
C THR A 121 -11.01 21.00 -3.55
N LEU A 122 -11.98 20.18 -3.90
CA LEU A 122 -12.07 18.76 -3.53
C LEU A 122 -11.24 17.92 -4.50
N LEU A 123 -10.44 16.99 -4.00
CA LEU A 123 -9.61 16.08 -4.78
C LEU A 123 -9.80 14.65 -4.25
N PRO A 124 -9.52 13.61 -5.06
CA PRO A 124 -9.38 12.25 -4.53
C PRO A 124 -8.32 12.21 -3.43
N GLY A 125 -8.48 11.31 -2.46
CA GLY A 125 -7.44 11.03 -1.50
C GLY A 125 -6.13 10.66 -2.20
N PHE A 126 -5.02 11.25 -1.77
CA PHE A 126 -3.71 11.07 -2.38
C PHE A 126 -3.17 9.67 -2.14
N ILE A 127 -2.36 9.21 -3.08
CA ILE A 127 -1.73 7.90 -3.07
C ILE A 127 -0.21 8.09 -3.18
N ASP A 128 0.53 7.51 -2.22
CA ASP A 128 1.99 7.51 -2.19
C ASP A 128 2.50 6.08 -2.36
N VAL A 129 3.12 5.78 -3.52
CA VAL A 129 3.52 4.41 -3.86
C VAL A 129 4.95 4.05 -3.43
N HIS A 130 5.60 4.94 -2.66
CA HIS A 130 6.95 4.69 -2.12
C HIS A 130 7.13 5.36 -0.76
N THR A 131 6.86 4.65 0.32
CA THR A 131 7.07 5.11 1.70
C THR A 131 7.82 4.08 2.52
N HIS A 132 8.37 4.54 3.66
CA HIS A 132 8.99 3.72 4.71
C HIS A 132 8.37 4.08 6.07
N LEU A 133 7.07 3.79 6.25
CA LEU A 133 6.32 4.21 7.44
C LEU A 133 6.94 3.71 8.75
N THR A 134 7.57 2.53 8.73
CA THR A 134 8.17 1.93 9.93
C THR A 134 9.54 2.51 10.30
N MET A 135 9.99 3.54 9.56
CA MET A 135 11.26 4.24 9.77
C MET A 135 11.03 5.73 10.08
N ASN A 136 11.79 6.30 10.99
CA ASN A 136 11.86 7.75 11.18
C ASN A 136 12.90 8.36 10.24
N ALA A 137 12.80 9.67 9.96
CA ALA A 137 13.81 10.40 9.24
C ALA A 137 15.18 10.25 9.91
N GLY A 138 16.22 9.98 9.11
CA GLY A 138 17.56 9.71 9.58
C GLY A 138 17.78 8.32 10.21
N GLY A 139 16.74 7.50 10.38
CA GLY A 139 16.82 6.18 11.04
C GLY A 139 17.25 5.04 10.13
N GLY A 140 17.86 5.32 8.98
CA GLY A 140 18.42 4.31 8.07
C GLY A 140 19.81 3.80 8.46
N GLY A 141 20.31 2.81 7.72
CA GLY A 141 21.63 2.24 7.95
C GLY A 141 21.78 1.58 9.33
N TYR A 142 22.90 1.81 10.00
CA TYR A 142 23.21 1.14 11.27
C TYR A 142 22.29 1.52 12.44
N GLU A 143 21.67 2.69 12.41
CA GLU A 143 20.71 3.08 13.46
C GLU A 143 19.48 2.18 13.44
N GLY A 144 19.09 1.70 12.27
CA GLY A 144 17.99 0.74 12.10
C GLY A 144 18.22 -0.58 12.83
N LEU A 145 19.47 -1.01 12.99
CA LEU A 145 19.82 -2.25 13.70
C LEU A 145 19.47 -2.23 15.20
N GLY A 146 19.38 -1.03 15.78
CA GLY A 146 18.95 -0.84 17.17
C GLY A 146 17.42 -0.85 17.37
N ILE A 147 16.64 -0.95 16.29
CA ILE A 147 15.17 -0.88 16.33
C ILE A 147 14.60 -2.28 16.14
N SER A 148 13.94 -2.82 17.16
CA SER A 148 13.24 -4.11 17.04
C SER A 148 11.98 -3.98 16.15
N ALA A 149 11.55 -5.06 15.49
CA ALA A 149 10.34 -5.07 14.66
C ALA A 149 9.07 -4.56 15.40
N PRO A 150 8.78 -4.95 16.67
CA PRO A 150 7.68 -4.35 17.41
C PRO A 150 7.83 -2.84 17.61
N ARG A 151 9.06 -2.33 17.84
CA ARG A 151 9.31 -0.89 17.95
C ARG A 151 9.11 -0.18 16.61
N ALA A 152 9.54 -0.79 15.50
CA ALA A 152 9.33 -0.29 14.15
C ALA A 152 7.84 -0.16 13.82
N ALA A 153 7.00 -1.15 14.20
CA ALA A 153 5.55 -1.08 14.01
C ALA A 153 4.92 0.09 14.79
N LEU A 154 5.37 0.36 16.03
CA LEU A 154 4.89 1.51 16.83
C LEU A 154 5.34 2.86 16.23
N ILE A 155 6.56 2.93 15.69
CA ILE A 155 7.02 4.09 14.91
C ILE A 155 6.11 4.26 13.70
N GLY A 156 5.79 3.16 13.02
CA GLY A 156 4.89 3.12 11.87
C GLY A 156 3.50 3.66 12.20
N ALA A 157 2.93 3.34 13.34
CA ALA A 157 1.63 3.85 13.77
C ALA A 157 1.61 5.39 13.88
N LYS A 158 2.67 5.99 14.44
CA LYS A 158 2.84 7.45 14.48
C LYS A 158 2.92 8.03 13.07
N ASN A 159 3.78 7.46 12.24
CA ASN A 159 4.05 7.97 10.89
C ASN A 159 2.86 7.79 9.95
N ALA A 160 2.12 6.68 10.07
CA ALA A 160 0.88 6.42 9.34
C ALA A 160 -0.16 7.51 9.60
N ARG A 161 -0.32 7.91 10.87
CA ARG A 161 -1.23 9.00 11.22
C ARG A 161 -0.78 10.34 10.60
N LEU A 162 0.52 10.67 10.65
CA LEU A 162 1.06 11.89 10.04
C LEU A 162 0.82 11.91 8.51
N THR A 163 1.07 10.79 7.84
CA THR A 163 0.87 10.62 6.40
C THR A 163 -0.61 10.76 6.01
N LEU A 164 -1.53 10.14 6.77
CA LEU A 164 -2.98 10.31 6.54
C LEU A 164 -3.41 11.77 6.71
N MET A 165 -2.93 12.46 7.78
CA MET A 165 -3.27 13.86 8.02
C MET A 165 -2.69 14.82 6.97
N ALA A 166 -1.66 14.40 6.23
CA ALA A 166 -1.13 15.12 5.08
C ALA A 166 -1.96 14.89 3.78
N GLY A 167 -3.02 14.06 3.84
CA GLY A 167 -3.94 13.81 2.73
C GLY A 167 -3.70 12.49 1.98
N PHE A 168 -2.72 11.71 2.37
CA PHE A 168 -2.44 10.42 1.74
C PHE A 168 -3.30 9.33 2.37
N THR A 169 -4.41 9.00 1.70
CA THR A 169 -5.38 8.00 2.18
C THR A 169 -4.97 6.57 1.86
N THR A 170 -4.02 6.41 0.93
CA THR A 170 -3.46 5.11 0.53
C THR A 170 -1.95 5.23 0.33
N VAL A 171 -1.21 4.20 0.75
CA VAL A 171 0.25 4.12 0.53
C VAL A 171 0.69 2.72 0.12
N ARG A 172 1.84 2.65 -0.58
CA ARG A 172 2.62 1.44 -0.77
C ARG A 172 3.92 1.58 0.04
N ASN A 173 4.07 0.75 1.09
CA ASN A 173 5.29 0.69 1.89
C ASN A 173 6.26 -0.30 1.27
N VAL A 174 7.45 0.16 0.87
CA VAL A 174 8.38 -0.64 0.05
C VAL A 174 9.65 -1.02 0.80
N GLY A 175 9.53 -1.33 2.06
CA GLY A 175 10.61 -1.87 2.89
C GLY A 175 10.30 -1.76 4.38
N ALA A 176 10.42 -2.88 5.09
CA ALA A 176 10.33 -2.94 6.54
C ALA A 176 11.06 -4.18 7.07
N GLN A 177 11.78 -4.05 8.16
CA GLN A 177 12.37 -5.20 8.84
C GLN A 177 11.32 -5.96 9.66
N GLY A 178 11.47 -7.27 9.80
CA GLY A 178 10.65 -8.12 10.67
C GLY A 178 9.15 -8.05 10.33
N TYR A 179 8.79 -7.72 9.08
CA TYR A 179 7.39 -7.57 8.65
C TYR A 179 6.59 -6.56 9.51
N ALA A 180 7.24 -5.55 10.06
CA ALA A 180 6.60 -4.52 10.87
C ALA A 180 5.52 -3.74 10.11
N ASP A 181 5.65 -3.60 8.79
CA ASP A 181 4.66 -2.98 7.90
C ASP A 181 3.41 -3.87 7.70
N VAL A 182 3.58 -5.18 7.66
CA VAL A 182 2.46 -6.14 7.62
C VAL A 182 1.63 -6.01 8.89
N ALA A 183 2.29 -6.00 10.06
CA ALA A 183 1.61 -5.81 11.35
C ALA A 183 0.88 -4.45 11.41
N LEU A 184 1.51 -3.38 10.89
CA LEU A 184 0.92 -2.04 10.84
C LEU A 184 -0.32 -2.01 9.93
N ARG A 185 -0.23 -2.57 8.71
CA ARG A 185 -1.35 -2.68 7.78
C ARG A 185 -2.54 -3.41 8.43
N ASP A 186 -2.26 -4.54 9.04
CA ASP A 186 -3.30 -5.38 9.64
C ASP A 186 -3.96 -4.66 10.82
N ALA A 187 -3.21 -3.93 11.66
CA ALA A 187 -3.74 -3.11 12.73
C ALA A 187 -4.58 -1.92 12.22
N ILE A 188 -4.19 -1.30 11.10
CA ILE A 188 -5.00 -0.24 10.45
C ILE A 188 -6.31 -0.84 9.90
N ASN A 189 -6.24 -2.00 9.24
CA ASN A 189 -7.41 -2.69 8.70
C ASN A 189 -8.39 -3.16 9.80
N ALA A 190 -7.87 -3.52 10.98
CA ALA A 190 -8.67 -3.87 12.15
C ALA A 190 -9.27 -2.65 12.87
N GLY A 191 -8.79 -1.43 12.56
CA GLY A 191 -9.21 -0.19 13.24
C GLY A 191 -8.46 0.09 14.53
N ASP A 192 -7.44 -0.68 14.88
CA ASP A 192 -6.63 -0.50 16.09
C ASP A 192 -5.70 0.73 15.97
N VAL A 193 -5.31 1.08 14.74
CA VAL A 193 -4.40 2.18 14.42
C VAL A 193 -5.00 3.07 13.33
N ILE A 194 -4.90 4.39 13.52
CA ILE A 194 -5.28 5.39 12.50
C ILE A 194 -4.15 5.51 11.48
N GLY A 195 -4.48 5.28 10.20
CA GLY A 195 -3.53 5.39 9.10
C GLY A 195 -4.15 5.25 7.72
N PRO A 196 -3.36 5.39 6.65
CA PRO A 196 -3.78 5.15 5.28
C PRO A 196 -4.03 3.66 5.02
N ARG A 197 -4.77 3.35 3.95
CA ARG A 197 -4.83 1.99 3.39
C ARG A 197 -3.46 1.63 2.85
N MET A 198 -2.97 0.40 3.09
CA MET A 198 -1.60 0.04 2.77
C MET A 198 -1.50 -1.17 1.83
N GLN A 199 -0.57 -1.09 0.86
CA GLN A 199 0.15 -2.25 0.33
C GLN A 199 1.54 -2.29 0.97
N VAL A 200 2.02 -3.49 1.30
CA VAL A 200 3.27 -3.68 2.04
C VAL A 200 4.18 -4.72 1.39
N SER A 201 5.49 -4.53 1.49
CA SER A 201 6.48 -5.44 0.89
C SER A 201 7.17 -6.38 1.87
N GLY A 202 7.14 -6.07 3.18
CA GLY A 202 8.06 -6.70 4.13
C GLY A 202 9.52 -6.32 3.84
N PRO A 203 10.49 -7.17 4.19
CA PRO A 203 11.90 -6.93 3.92
C PRO A 203 12.20 -6.83 2.43
N PRO A 204 12.91 -5.77 1.96
CA PRO A 204 13.29 -5.65 0.57
C PRO A 204 14.36 -6.68 0.20
N ILE A 205 14.27 -7.26 -1.00
CA ILE A 205 15.18 -8.30 -1.47
C ILE A 205 16.45 -7.66 -2.05
N GLY A 206 17.64 -8.15 -1.68
CA GLY A 206 18.92 -7.62 -2.14
C GLY A 206 20.01 -8.69 -2.15
N ILE A 207 21.13 -8.38 -2.81
CA ILE A 207 22.31 -9.23 -2.80
C ILE A 207 23.08 -9.08 -1.48
N THR A 208 23.91 -10.06 -1.12
CA THR A 208 24.92 -9.93 -0.06
C THR A 208 25.79 -8.70 -0.30
N GLY A 209 25.87 -7.82 0.69
CA GLY A 209 26.65 -6.58 0.62
C GLY A 209 26.07 -5.48 -0.26
N GLY A 210 24.83 -5.64 -0.74
CA GLY A 210 24.13 -4.67 -1.56
C GLY A 210 23.39 -3.58 -0.77
N HIS A 211 22.62 -2.74 -1.49
CA HIS A 211 21.86 -1.62 -0.92
C HIS A 211 20.82 -2.07 0.13
N CYS A 212 20.22 -3.23 -0.09
CA CYS A 212 19.22 -3.81 0.81
C CYS A 212 19.84 -4.72 1.90
N ASP A 213 21.18 -4.70 2.09
CA ASP A 213 21.90 -5.37 3.17
C ASP A 213 22.57 -4.34 4.10
N ASN A 214 23.06 -4.79 5.24
CA ASN A 214 23.81 -3.98 6.21
C ASN A 214 25.32 -4.26 6.07
N SER A 215 25.96 -3.54 5.15
CA SER A 215 27.36 -3.76 4.79
C SER A 215 28.36 -3.10 5.77
N LEU A 216 29.60 -3.59 5.77
CA LEU A 216 30.74 -3.08 6.54
C LEU A 216 30.55 -3.10 8.08
N LEU A 217 29.73 -4.01 8.57
CA LEU A 217 29.74 -4.41 9.98
C LEU A 217 30.94 -5.33 10.25
N PRO A 218 31.46 -5.39 11.50
CA PRO A 218 32.48 -6.38 11.87
C PRO A 218 32.03 -7.80 11.53
N PHE A 219 32.92 -8.56 10.90
CA PHE A 219 32.62 -9.92 10.44
C PHE A 219 32.08 -10.81 11.55
N GLU A 220 32.54 -10.60 12.78
CA GLU A 220 32.15 -11.37 13.96
C GLU A 220 30.66 -11.27 14.31
N PHE A 221 29.95 -10.28 13.81
CA PHE A 221 28.49 -10.16 14.00
C PHE A 221 27.71 -11.12 13.13
N HIS A 222 28.30 -11.63 12.04
CA HIS A 222 27.63 -12.54 11.10
C HIS A 222 26.25 -12.05 10.67
N HIS A 223 26.08 -10.73 10.57
CA HIS A 223 24.80 -10.11 10.26
C HIS A 223 24.53 -10.14 8.76
N SER A 224 23.30 -10.47 8.41
CA SER A 224 22.74 -10.34 7.07
C SER A 224 21.31 -9.82 7.19
N ALA A 225 20.91 -8.90 6.32
CA ALA A 225 19.53 -8.42 6.30
C ALA A 225 18.57 -9.55 5.88
N GLU A 226 17.34 -9.47 6.38
CA GLU A 226 16.33 -10.53 6.21
C GLU A 226 15.99 -10.81 4.73
N GLY A 227 16.14 -9.79 3.85
CA GLY A 227 15.84 -9.89 2.43
C GLY A 227 16.98 -10.42 1.56
N VAL A 228 18.17 -10.69 2.12
CA VAL A 228 19.34 -11.11 1.32
C VAL A 228 19.11 -12.46 0.66
N ALA A 229 19.38 -12.51 -0.65
CA ALA A 229 19.28 -13.71 -1.47
C ALA A 229 20.17 -13.59 -2.70
N ASP A 230 21.08 -14.53 -2.93
CA ASP A 230 21.99 -14.59 -4.06
C ASP A 230 21.69 -15.79 -4.95
N GLY A 231 21.61 -15.58 -6.27
CA GLY A 231 21.29 -16.60 -7.26
C GLY A 231 19.79 -16.81 -7.48
N THR A 232 19.45 -17.33 -8.66
CA THR A 232 18.06 -17.44 -9.14
C THR A 232 17.16 -18.27 -8.23
N GLU A 233 17.65 -19.37 -7.67
CA GLU A 233 16.85 -20.22 -6.76
C GLU A 233 16.56 -19.50 -5.43
N ALA A 234 17.56 -18.79 -4.87
CA ALA A 234 17.43 -18.08 -3.60
C ALA A 234 16.48 -16.89 -3.73
N VAL A 235 16.55 -16.10 -4.81
CA VAL A 235 15.63 -14.97 -5.03
C VAL A 235 14.18 -15.44 -5.20
N MET A 236 13.94 -16.55 -5.93
CA MET A 236 12.61 -17.15 -6.06
C MET A 236 12.08 -17.65 -4.71
N HIS A 237 12.94 -18.26 -3.88
CA HIS A 237 12.57 -18.67 -2.53
C HIS A 237 12.19 -17.47 -1.68
N ARG A 238 12.98 -16.40 -1.73
CA ARG A 238 12.74 -15.16 -0.97
C ARG A 238 11.43 -14.48 -1.40
N VAL A 239 11.10 -14.45 -2.69
CA VAL A 239 9.80 -13.98 -3.18
C VAL A 239 8.65 -14.74 -2.52
N ARG A 240 8.73 -16.09 -2.49
CA ARG A 240 7.71 -16.93 -1.84
C ARG A 240 7.62 -16.66 -0.35
N GLU A 241 8.74 -16.41 0.30
CA GLU A 241 8.82 -16.15 1.73
C GLU A 241 8.17 -14.81 2.11
N VAL A 242 8.49 -13.70 1.42
CA VAL A 242 7.85 -12.43 1.72
C VAL A 242 6.35 -12.48 1.48
N ILE A 243 5.89 -13.18 0.43
CA ILE A 243 4.46 -13.41 0.18
C ILE A 243 3.82 -14.27 1.28
N LYS A 244 4.49 -15.33 1.74
CA LYS A 244 4.03 -16.17 2.85
C LYS A 244 3.76 -15.36 4.12
N TYR A 245 4.59 -14.35 4.40
CA TYR A 245 4.45 -13.50 5.57
C TYR A 245 3.59 -12.26 5.33
N GLY A 246 2.91 -12.16 4.20
CA GLY A 246 1.84 -11.21 3.97
C GLY A 246 2.18 -10.02 3.07
N ALA A 247 3.27 -10.08 2.30
CA ALA A 247 3.58 -9.04 1.33
C ALA A 247 2.53 -8.96 0.21
N ASP A 248 2.08 -7.74 -0.10
CA ASP A 248 1.16 -7.41 -1.20
C ASP A 248 1.91 -7.08 -2.50
N VAL A 249 3.15 -6.64 -2.38
CA VAL A 249 4.07 -6.25 -3.44
C VAL A 249 5.46 -6.80 -3.11
N VAL A 250 6.26 -7.10 -4.13
CA VAL A 250 7.67 -7.47 -3.95
C VAL A 250 8.54 -6.25 -4.21
N LYS A 251 9.46 -5.95 -3.31
CA LYS A 251 10.49 -4.91 -3.48
C LYS A 251 11.86 -5.55 -3.53
N PHE A 252 12.68 -5.13 -4.50
CA PHE A 252 14.09 -5.50 -4.53
C PHE A 252 14.99 -4.31 -4.86
N CYS A 253 16.31 -4.48 -4.69
CA CYS A 253 17.33 -3.48 -4.99
C CYS A 253 18.18 -3.96 -6.16
N ALA A 254 18.03 -3.32 -7.33
CA ALA A 254 18.77 -3.65 -8.56
C ALA A 254 20.12 -2.94 -8.66
N SER A 255 20.33 -1.85 -7.92
CA SER A 255 21.59 -1.09 -7.87
C SER A 255 21.97 -0.70 -6.45
N GLY A 256 23.19 -0.19 -6.27
CA GLY A 256 23.58 0.51 -5.05
C GLY A 256 22.74 1.77 -4.80
N GLY A 257 22.80 2.32 -3.58
CA GLY A 257 22.01 3.47 -3.16
C GLY A 257 22.81 4.55 -2.43
N VAL A 258 22.13 5.63 -2.03
CA VAL A 258 22.75 6.78 -1.36
C VAL A 258 23.03 6.51 0.12
N PHE A 259 22.03 5.96 0.83
CA PHE A 259 22.08 5.79 2.29
C PHE A 259 22.73 4.49 2.76
N SER A 260 23.01 3.54 1.87
CA SER A 260 23.80 2.35 2.18
C SER A 260 25.30 2.64 2.19
N LYS A 261 26.04 2.00 3.09
CA LYS A 261 27.48 2.13 3.19
C LYS A 261 28.18 1.02 2.43
N GLY A 262 29.22 1.34 1.65
CA GLY A 262 30.08 0.37 0.98
C GLY A 262 29.66 -0.05 -0.42
N ASP A 263 28.52 0.40 -0.91
CA ASP A 263 28.04 0.16 -2.29
C ASP A 263 28.14 1.42 -3.16
N ASN A 264 27.94 1.23 -4.47
CA ASN A 264 28.02 2.30 -5.45
C ASN A 264 26.68 2.41 -6.21
N PRO A 265 25.98 3.56 -6.20
CA PRO A 265 24.69 3.74 -6.89
C PRO A 265 24.80 3.63 -8.44
N LEU A 266 26.00 3.71 -9.00
CA LEU A 266 26.24 3.56 -10.44
C LEU A 266 26.39 2.11 -10.88
N LEU A 267 26.45 1.15 -9.96
CA LEU A 267 26.67 -0.27 -10.26
C LEU A 267 25.40 -1.09 -10.05
N GLU A 268 25.21 -2.03 -10.97
CA GLU A 268 24.19 -3.06 -10.87
C GLU A 268 24.53 -4.06 -9.76
N GLN A 269 23.52 -4.60 -9.10
CA GLN A 269 23.68 -5.56 -8.00
C GLN A 269 23.17 -6.96 -8.35
N TYR A 270 22.00 -7.08 -8.96
CA TYR A 270 21.52 -8.35 -9.48
C TYR A 270 21.83 -8.52 -10.95
N SER A 271 22.18 -9.74 -11.37
CA SER A 271 22.29 -10.07 -12.79
C SER A 271 20.92 -10.05 -13.49
N PRO A 272 20.87 -9.91 -14.82
CA PRO A 272 19.63 -9.99 -15.58
C PRO A 272 18.85 -11.30 -15.36
N GLU A 273 19.54 -12.43 -15.16
CA GLU A 273 18.93 -13.73 -14.89
C GLU A 273 18.24 -13.78 -13.52
N GLU A 274 18.87 -13.20 -12.49
CA GLU A 274 18.31 -13.12 -11.14
C GLU A 274 17.09 -12.21 -11.13
N MET A 275 17.15 -11.02 -11.75
CA MET A 275 16.01 -10.11 -11.88
C MET A 275 14.85 -10.77 -12.61
N THR A 276 15.13 -11.47 -13.72
CA THR A 276 14.11 -12.20 -14.49
C THR A 276 13.43 -13.28 -13.63
N ALA A 277 14.21 -14.07 -12.90
CA ALA A 277 13.68 -15.13 -12.05
C ALA A 277 12.81 -14.57 -10.90
N LEU A 278 13.27 -13.48 -10.26
CA LEU A 278 12.57 -12.80 -9.17
C LEU A 278 11.22 -12.24 -9.65
N ILE A 279 11.23 -11.47 -10.74
CA ILE A 279 10.06 -10.79 -11.28
C ILE A 279 9.04 -11.80 -11.81
N ALA A 280 9.49 -12.81 -12.57
CA ALA A 280 8.62 -13.84 -13.09
C ALA A 280 7.94 -14.64 -11.96
N GLU A 281 8.66 -14.95 -10.87
CA GLU A 281 8.10 -15.66 -9.72
C GLU A 281 7.06 -14.81 -8.98
N ALA A 282 7.32 -13.51 -8.78
CA ALA A 282 6.37 -12.59 -8.16
C ALA A 282 5.09 -12.46 -8.99
N HIS A 283 5.21 -12.26 -10.30
CA HIS A 283 4.07 -12.16 -11.22
C HIS A 283 3.28 -13.46 -11.28
N ARG A 284 3.96 -14.62 -11.31
CA ARG A 284 3.31 -15.94 -11.27
C ARG A 284 2.45 -16.12 -10.02
N LEU A 285 2.84 -15.48 -8.91
CA LEU A 285 2.12 -15.49 -7.63
C LEU A 285 1.17 -14.29 -7.47
N GLY A 286 0.92 -13.53 -8.54
CA GLY A 286 -0.03 -12.42 -8.57
C GLY A 286 0.42 -11.19 -7.79
N ARG A 287 1.74 -10.96 -7.66
CA ARG A 287 2.32 -9.78 -7.01
C ARG A 287 3.02 -8.90 -8.02
N LYS A 288 2.79 -7.58 -7.93
CA LYS A 288 3.56 -6.56 -8.64
C LYS A 288 4.94 -6.42 -8.02
N VAL A 289 5.87 -5.86 -8.80
CA VAL A 289 7.27 -5.73 -8.40
C VAL A 289 7.73 -4.29 -8.52
N ALA A 290 8.34 -3.77 -7.46
CA ALA A 290 8.99 -2.47 -7.39
C ALA A 290 10.50 -2.67 -7.23
N THR A 291 11.31 -1.88 -7.96
CA THR A 291 12.76 -1.97 -7.80
C THR A 291 13.42 -0.62 -7.55
N HIS A 292 14.27 -0.57 -6.52
CA HIS A 292 15.26 0.50 -6.38
C HIS A 292 16.30 0.35 -7.50
N ALA A 293 16.43 1.35 -8.37
CA ALA A 293 17.40 1.34 -9.46
C ALA A 293 17.89 2.76 -9.77
N HIS A 294 19.18 2.98 -9.57
CA HIS A 294 19.84 4.24 -9.93
C HIS A 294 20.60 4.12 -11.26
N SER A 295 21.40 3.06 -11.44
CA SER A 295 22.26 2.93 -12.61
C SER A 295 21.47 2.70 -13.90
N ALA A 296 21.96 3.23 -15.02
CA ALA A 296 21.30 3.07 -16.32
C ALA A 296 21.18 1.59 -16.74
N ILE A 297 22.17 0.76 -16.38
CA ILE A 297 22.15 -0.68 -16.68
C ILE A 297 21.06 -1.37 -15.87
N SER A 298 21.04 -1.18 -14.54
CA SER A 298 20.03 -1.81 -13.67
C SER A 298 18.60 -1.40 -14.00
N ILE A 299 18.38 -0.14 -14.42
CA ILE A 299 17.08 0.32 -14.91
C ILE A 299 16.66 -0.48 -16.16
N LYS A 300 17.55 -0.54 -17.16
CA LYS A 300 17.23 -1.22 -18.43
C LYS A 300 17.00 -2.70 -18.25
N ASP A 301 17.81 -3.37 -17.45
CA ASP A 301 17.70 -4.82 -17.24
C ASP A 301 16.49 -5.18 -16.38
N ALA A 302 16.15 -4.38 -15.36
CA ALA A 302 14.90 -4.54 -14.63
C ALA A 302 13.66 -4.33 -15.52
N VAL A 303 13.68 -3.33 -16.43
CA VAL A 303 12.57 -3.09 -17.36
C VAL A 303 12.44 -4.24 -18.36
N ARG A 304 13.54 -4.74 -18.92
CA ARG A 304 13.53 -5.93 -19.81
C ARG A 304 13.03 -7.18 -19.10
N ALA A 305 13.34 -7.33 -17.82
CA ALA A 305 12.82 -8.40 -16.98
C ALA A 305 11.32 -8.27 -16.64
N GLY A 306 10.69 -7.12 -16.95
CA GLY A 306 9.25 -6.90 -16.80
C GLY A 306 8.82 -6.29 -15.48
N VAL A 307 9.67 -5.51 -14.80
CA VAL A 307 9.33 -4.83 -13.54
C VAL A 307 8.17 -3.84 -13.72
N ASP A 308 7.28 -3.72 -12.72
CA ASP A 308 6.13 -2.81 -12.80
C ASP A 308 6.51 -1.35 -12.52
N SER A 309 7.49 -1.09 -11.63
CA SER A 309 7.97 0.27 -11.36
C SER A 309 9.47 0.33 -11.08
N ILE A 310 10.09 1.39 -11.62
CA ILE A 310 11.44 1.83 -11.28
C ILE A 310 11.31 2.94 -10.24
N GLU A 311 11.88 2.70 -9.08
CA GLU A 311 11.98 3.67 -8.00
C GLU A 311 13.25 4.51 -8.19
N HIS A 312 13.12 5.84 -8.04
CA HIS A 312 14.16 6.86 -8.25
C HIS A 312 14.57 7.08 -9.71
N GLY A 313 15.13 6.08 -10.40
CA GLY A 313 15.48 6.18 -11.82
C GLY A 313 16.55 7.21 -12.16
N ILE A 314 17.51 7.48 -11.26
CA ILE A 314 18.40 8.65 -11.27
C ILE A 314 19.23 8.80 -12.56
N PHE A 315 19.86 7.73 -13.01
CA PHE A 315 20.72 7.74 -14.21
C PHE A 315 20.02 7.15 -15.43
N ILE A 316 18.69 7.29 -15.51
CA ILE A 316 17.94 6.89 -16.70
C ILE A 316 18.48 7.62 -17.94
N ASP A 317 18.77 6.85 -18.99
CA ASP A 317 19.20 7.34 -20.29
C ASP A 317 18.07 7.26 -21.34
N GLU A 318 18.35 7.70 -22.56
CA GLU A 318 17.35 7.70 -23.65
C GLU A 318 16.83 6.29 -23.93
N GLU A 319 17.70 5.26 -23.92
CA GLU A 319 17.29 3.86 -24.12
C GLU A 319 16.39 3.39 -22.97
N GLY A 320 16.74 3.70 -21.72
CA GLY A 320 15.92 3.38 -20.55
C GLY A 320 14.54 4.04 -20.61
N ILE A 321 14.46 5.30 -21.05
CA ILE A 321 13.20 6.02 -21.27
C ILE A 321 12.33 5.29 -22.30
N GLU A 322 12.89 4.94 -23.45
CA GLU A 322 12.13 4.23 -24.50
C GLU A 322 11.70 2.83 -24.07
N LEU A 323 12.55 2.09 -23.36
CA LEU A 323 12.19 0.79 -22.79
C LEU A 323 11.03 0.92 -21.78
N MET A 324 11.07 1.88 -20.85
CA MET A 324 9.97 2.09 -19.89
C MET A 324 8.64 2.39 -20.58
N LYS A 325 8.67 3.18 -21.67
CA LYS A 325 7.46 3.48 -22.46
C LYS A 325 6.93 2.23 -23.17
N GLN A 326 7.81 1.43 -23.78
CA GLN A 326 7.44 0.18 -24.49
C GLN A 326 6.88 -0.89 -23.55
N HIS A 327 7.46 -1.03 -22.36
CA HIS A 327 7.04 -2.01 -21.37
C HIS A 327 5.97 -1.51 -20.40
N HIS A 328 5.51 -0.25 -20.56
CA HIS A 328 4.55 0.40 -19.65
C HIS A 328 4.99 0.41 -18.18
N THR A 329 6.30 0.42 -17.94
CA THR A 329 6.89 0.49 -16.59
C THR A 329 6.74 1.90 -16.05
N PHE A 330 6.28 2.04 -14.81
CA PHE A 330 6.14 3.33 -14.15
C PHE A 330 7.47 3.85 -13.60
N LEU A 331 7.69 5.17 -13.71
CA LEU A 331 8.69 5.87 -12.94
C LEU A 331 8.08 6.39 -11.63
N VAL A 332 8.72 6.09 -10.51
CA VAL A 332 8.40 6.61 -9.18
C VAL A 332 9.58 7.47 -8.73
N PRO A 333 9.54 8.79 -8.99
CA PRO A 333 10.76 9.60 -9.02
C PRO A 333 11.33 9.93 -7.64
N THR A 334 10.50 9.96 -6.59
CA THR A 334 10.92 10.36 -5.24
C THR A 334 11.74 11.63 -5.26
N SER A 335 11.19 12.68 -5.87
CA SER A 335 11.94 13.87 -6.22
C SER A 335 12.04 14.91 -5.10
N PHE A 336 11.11 14.90 -4.13
CA PHE A 336 11.14 15.87 -3.03
C PHE A 336 12.38 15.75 -2.14
N PRO A 337 12.90 14.55 -1.81
CA PRO A 337 14.16 14.43 -1.08
C PRO A 337 15.32 15.22 -1.68
N LEU A 338 15.41 15.33 -3.02
CA LEU A 338 16.47 16.06 -3.70
C LEU A 338 16.51 17.54 -3.33
N PHE A 339 15.33 18.16 -3.16
CA PHE A 339 15.20 19.56 -2.77
C PHE A 339 15.26 19.73 -1.25
N TRP A 340 14.67 18.80 -0.51
CA TRP A 340 14.63 18.84 0.94
C TRP A 340 16.03 18.70 1.55
N PHE A 341 16.89 17.83 1.01
CA PHE A 341 18.26 17.69 1.46
C PHE A 341 19.11 18.91 1.15
N GLU A 342 18.95 19.54 -0.03
CA GLU A 342 19.67 20.79 -0.33
C GLU A 342 19.29 21.93 0.63
N GLU A 343 18.01 22.05 0.99
CA GLU A 343 17.52 23.07 1.92
C GLU A 343 18.00 22.86 3.35
N HIS A 344 18.15 21.59 3.79
CA HIS A 344 18.47 21.21 5.17
C HIS A 344 19.88 20.64 5.35
N GLU A 345 20.73 20.70 4.33
CA GLU A 345 22.08 20.10 4.35
C GLU A 345 22.89 20.45 5.60
N SER A 346 22.85 21.70 6.01
CA SER A 346 23.60 22.20 7.19
C SER A 346 23.10 21.69 8.53
N GLU A 347 21.84 21.22 8.59
CA GLU A 347 21.16 20.74 9.80
C GLU A 347 21.27 19.23 9.99
N LEU A 348 21.42 18.48 8.88
CA LEU A 348 21.24 17.04 8.87
C LEU A 348 22.42 16.23 9.40
N HIS A 349 23.61 16.83 9.53
CA HIS A 349 24.83 16.14 9.98
C HIS A 349 25.05 14.77 9.30
N LEU A 350 24.82 14.72 7.97
CA LEU A 350 24.91 13.49 7.19
C LEU A 350 26.33 12.90 7.22
N PRO A 351 26.46 11.57 7.22
CA PRO A 351 27.75 10.91 7.09
C PRO A 351 28.47 11.31 5.81
N PRO A 352 29.84 11.45 5.81
CA PRO A 352 30.59 11.91 4.63
C PRO A 352 30.29 11.13 3.34
N TRP A 353 30.12 9.82 3.40
CA TRP A 353 29.81 9.01 2.22
C TRP A 353 28.41 9.30 1.63
N VAL A 354 27.44 9.73 2.45
CA VAL A 354 26.11 10.15 1.96
C VAL A 354 26.24 11.48 1.22
N VAL A 355 27.01 12.44 1.76
CA VAL A 355 27.27 13.73 1.12
C VAL A 355 27.98 13.54 -0.23
N GLU A 356 29.01 12.69 -0.28
CA GLU A 356 29.75 12.38 -1.52
C GLU A 356 28.83 11.76 -2.58
N LYS A 357 27.98 10.80 -2.23
CA LYS A 357 27.02 10.20 -3.14
C LYS A 357 25.94 11.19 -3.57
N ALA A 358 25.40 11.99 -2.64
CA ALA A 358 24.37 12.99 -2.91
C ALA A 358 24.87 14.06 -3.92
N ALA A 359 26.13 14.48 -3.82
CA ALA A 359 26.75 15.43 -4.75
C ALA A 359 26.75 14.95 -6.22
N ILE A 360 26.77 13.64 -6.45
CA ILE A 360 26.67 13.04 -7.79
C ILE A 360 25.20 12.83 -8.18
N ILE A 361 24.40 12.36 -7.24
CA ILE A 361 23.01 11.92 -7.45
C ILE A 361 22.09 13.12 -7.72
N ILE A 362 22.11 14.17 -6.90
CA ILE A 362 21.13 15.24 -6.96
C ILE A 362 21.12 15.96 -8.32
N PRO A 363 22.27 16.40 -8.87
CA PRO A 363 22.28 17.05 -10.19
C PRO A 363 21.85 16.11 -11.33
N ALA A 364 22.25 14.83 -11.25
CA ALA A 364 21.88 13.82 -12.25
C ALA A 364 20.37 13.55 -12.22
N ALA A 365 19.79 13.39 -11.03
CA ALA A 365 18.36 13.16 -10.84
C ALA A 365 17.52 14.31 -11.42
N LYS A 366 17.83 15.55 -11.03
CA LYS A 366 17.12 16.74 -11.54
C LYS A 366 17.13 16.81 -13.07
N LYS A 367 18.26 16.47 -13.70
CA LYS A 367 18.40 16.47 -15.16
C LYS A 367 17.62 15.31 -15.80
N ASN A 368 17.90 14.09 -15.38
CA ASN A 368 17.45 12.89 -16.10
C ASN A 368 15.96 12.57 -15.85
N VAL A 369 15.47 12.80 -14.61
CA VAL A 369 14.05 12.68 -14.29
C VAL A 369 13.23 13.71 -15.10
N ALA A 370 13.72 14.95 -15.23
CA ALA A 370 13.06 15.96 -16.07
C ALA A 370 13.04 15.55 -17.56
N LEU A 371 14.08 14.88 -18.06
CA LEU A 371 14.07 14.32 -19.42
C LEU A 371 13.05 13.20 -19.57
N ALA A 372 12.93 12.30 -18.59
CA ALA A 372 11.92 11.23 -18.60
C ALA A 372 10.50 11.80 -18.57
N PHE A 373 10.25 12.85 -17.76
CA PHE A 373 8.95 13.55 -17.73
C PHE A 373 8.61 14.16 -19.10
N LYS A 374 9.56 14.90 -19.70
CA LYS A 374 9.42 15.49 -21.02
C LYS A 374 9.15 14.47 -22.12
N ALA A 375 9.76 13.29 -22.02
CA ALA A 375 9.58 12.19 -22.95
C ALA A 375 8.24 11.42 -22.78
N GLY A 376 7.47 11.73 -21.72
CA GLY A 376 6.17 11.13 -21.46
C GLY A 376 6.24 9.72 -20.84
N VAL A 377 7.28 9.41 -20.09
CA VAL A 377 7.29 8.22 -19.24
C VAL A 377 6.14 8.31 -18.24
N LYS A 378 5.44 7.22 -18.01
CA LYS A 378 4.32 7.18 -17.07
C LYS A 378 4.82 7.29 -15.63
N VAL A 379 4.29 8.26 -14.88
CA VAL A 379 4.76 8.60 -13.53
C VAL A 379 3.68 8.25 -12.51
N ALA A 380 4.11 7.64 -11.40
CA ALA A 380 3.31 7.52 -10.19
C ALA A 380 4.06 8.19 -9.02
N LEU A 381 3.29 8.90 -8.16
CA LEU A 381 3.85 9.63 -7.04
C LEU A 381 4.34 8.66 -5.95
N GLY A 382 5.62 8.76 -5.60
CA GLY A 382 6.21 8.14 -4.43
C GLY A 382 7.19 9.11 -3.79
N THR A 383 7.23 9.15 -2.47
CA THR A 383 7.90 10.21 -1.73
C THR A 383 9.24 9.80 -1.12
N ASP A 384 9.42 8.51 -0.86
CA ASP A 384 10.52 7.99 -0.03
C ASP A 384 10.53 8.58 1.40
N ALA A 385 9.32 8.97 1.90
CA ALA A 385 9.18 9.44 3.28
C ALA A 385 9.64 8.36 4.27
N GLY A 386 10.48 8.76 5.20
CA GLY A 386 11.32 7.93 6.04
C GLY A 386 12.79 8.34 5.89
N VAL A 387 13.23 8.74 4.69
CA VAL A 387 14.52 9.43 4.53
C VAL A 387 14.44 10.90 4.96
N TYR A 388 13.24 11.48 4.90
CA TYR A 388 12.87 12.76 5.48
C TYR A 388 11.57 12.61 6.31
N PRO A 389 11.14 13.64 7.09
CA PRO A 389 10.00 13.50 7.99
C PRO A 389 8.67 13.19 7.30
N HIS A 390 7.92 12.19 7.81
CA HIS A 390 6.55 11.92 7.40
C HIS A 390 5.63 13.09 7.69
N GLY A 391 4.60 13.28 6.85
CA GLY A 391 3.69 14.42 6.92
C GLY A 391 4.05 15.54 5.95
N LEU A 392 5.24 15.51 5.36
CA LEU A 392 5.69 16.44 4.31
C LEU A 392 5.49 15.87 2.90
N ASN A 393 4.81 14.72 2.77
CA ASN A 393 4.61 13.98 1.52
C ASN A 393 4.04 14.84 0.38
N GLY A 394 3.23 15.87 0.69
CA GLY A 394 2.68 16.80 -0.31
C GLY A 394 3.75 17.61 -1.08
N GLY A 395 4.98 17.67 -0.56
CA GLY A 395 6.13 18.26 -1.25
C GLY A 395 6.48 17.58 -2.57
N GLU A 396 6.14 16.28 -2.73
CA GLU A 396 6.41 15.55 -3.97
C GLU A 396 5.62 16.13 -5.16
N PHE A 397 4.38 16.58 -4.97
CA PHE A 397 3.64 17.27 -6.04
C PHE A 397 4.38 18.50 -6.55
N TRP A 398 4.89 19.30 -5.62
CA TRP A 398 5.64 20.50 -5.94
C TRP A 398 6.96 20.15 -6.65
N SER A 399 7.75 19.22 -6.14
CA SER A 399 9.04 18.87 -6.74
C SER A 399 8.88 18.28 -8.16
N MET A 400 7.86 17.47 -8.41
CA MET A 400 7.53 16.98 -9.76
C MET A 400 7.23 18.14 -10.72
N VAL A 401 6.53 19.19 -10.26
CA VAL A 401 6.27 20.38 -11.08
C VAL A 401 7.57 21.17 -11.32
N GLN A 402 8.46 21.30 -10.32
CA GLN A 402 9.79 21.91 -10.53
C GLN A 402 10.63 21.16 -11.58
N LEU A 403 10.44 19.85 -11.71
CA LEU A 403 11.11 19.01 -12.70
C LEU A 403 10.38 18.93 -14.06
N GLY A 404 9.27 19.64 -14.23
CA GLY A 404 8.64 19.88 -15.53
C GLY A 404 7.30 19.18 -15.79
N LEU A 405 6.71 18.49 -14.82
CA LEU A 405 5.31 18.09 -14.94
C LEU A 405 4.39 19.31 -14.82
N THR A 406 3.27 19.28 -15.53
CA THR A 406 2.18 20.22 -15.25
C THR A 406 1.49 19.87 -13.93
N PRO A 407 0.81 20.82 -13.26
CA PRO A 407 0.03 20.52 -12.05
C PRO A 407 -1.00 19.40 -12.26
N VAL A 408 -1.61 19.32 -13.43
CA VAL A 408 -2.54 18.23 -13.81
C VAL A 408 -1.83 16.88 -13.80
N GLN A 409 -0.65 16.79 -14.45
CA GLN A 409 0.13 15.53 -14.49
C GLN A 409 0.62 15.13 -13.12
N ALA A 410 1.05 16.07 -12.28
CA ALA A 410 1.47 15.78 -10.92
C ALA A 410 0.29 15.23 -10.07
N LEU A 411 -0.89 15.83 -10.17
CA LEU A 411 -2.10 15.31 -9.51
C LEU A 411 -2.51 13.94 -10.05
N GLN A 412 -2.41 13.70 -11.35
CA GLN A 412 -2.63 12.37 -11.93
C GLN A 412 -1.64 11.34 -11.40
N ALA A 413 -0.37 11.71 -11.23
CA ALA A 413 0.65 10.83 -10.66
C ALA A 413 0.31 10.38 -9.24
N GLY A 414 -0.23 11.28 -8.39
CA GLY A 414 -0.62 10.99 -7.00
C GLY A 414 -2.05 10.47 -6.84
N THR A 415 -2.74 10.14 -7.93
CA THR A 415 -4.13 9.66 -7.90
C THR A 415 -4.32 8.48 -8.87
N VAL A 416 -4.81 8.71 -10.10
CA VAL A 416 -5.18 7.65 -11.04
C VAL A 416 -3.99 6.79 -11.48
N ASN A 417 -2.83 7.38 -11.71
CA ASN A 417 -1.64 6.64 -12.11
C ASN A 417 -1.11 5.75 -10.97
N ALA A 418 -1.07 6.29 -9.75
CA ALA A 418 -0.70 5.52 -8.56
C ALA A 418 -1.69 4.38 -8.29
N ALA A 419 -3.00 4.62 -8.44
CA ALA A 419 -4.03 3.60 -8.33
C ALA A 419 -3.85 2.48 -9.37
N GLU A 420 -3.48 2.83 -10.61
CA GLU A 420 -3.20 1.87 -11.67
C GLU A 420 -1.94 1.04 -11.35
N LEU A 421 -0.85 1.68 -10.93
CA LEU A 421 0.35 0.96 -10.50
C LEU A 421 0.05 -0.02 -9.38
N MET A 422 -0.77 0.36 -8.40
CA MET A 422 -1.17 -0.53 -7.30
C MET A 422 -2.17 -1.63 -7.73
N GLY A 423 -2.76 -1.56 -8.94
CA GLY A 423 -3.81 -2.46 -9.40
C GLY A 423 -5.16 -2.22 -8.70
N TRP A 424 -5.43 -1.00 -8.22
CA TRP A 424 -6.62 -0.62 -7.45
C TRP A 424 -7.47 0.48 -8.10
N SER A 425 -7.36 0.68 -9.42
CA SER A 425 -8.13 1.67 -10.17
C SER A 425 -9.65 1.48 -10.10
N ASP A 426 -10.11 0.31 -9.69
CA ASP A 426 -11.52 -0.03 -9.49
C ASP A 426 -12.11 0.56 -8.21
N ARG A 427 -11.28 1.04 -7.27
CA ARG A 427 -11.70 1.38 -5.91
C ARG A 427 -11.16 2.69 -5.35
N ILE A 428 -10.00 3.23 -5.86
CA ILE A 428 -9.34 4.46 -5.41
C ILE A 428 -8.83 5.30 -6.59
N GLY A 429 -8.37 6.52 -6.33
CA GLY A 429 -7.72 7.41 -7.29
C GLY A 429 -8.64 8.37 -8.02
N ALA A 430 -9.96 8.26 -7.87
CA ALA A 430 -10.95 9.20 -8.41
C ALA A 430 -12.16 9.33 -7.50
N ILE A 431 -12.89 10.46 -7.61
CA ILE A 431 -14.17 10.66 -6.92
C ILE A 431 -15.30 10.32 -7.91
N ARG A 432 -15.79 9.07 -7.83
CA ARG A 432 -16.88 8.58 -8.70
C ARG A 432 -17.67 7.46 -8.01
N PRO A 433 -18.94 7.22 -8.44
CA PRO A 433 -19.79 6.20 -7.84
C PRO A 433 -19.12 4.81 -7.76
N GLY A 434 -19.27 4.15 -6.62
CA GLY A 434 -18.71 2.81 -6.32
C GLY A 434 -17.30 2.81 -5.74
N MET A 435 -16.54 3.90 -5.85
CA MET A 435 -15.21 4.03 -5.24
C MET A 435 -15.30 4.26 -3.73
N PHE A 436 -14.21 4.02 -3.02
CA PHE A 436 -14.10 4.40 -1.62
C PHE A 436 -14.24 5.93 -1.48
N ALA A 437 -14.89 6.34 -0.40
CA ALA A 437 -15.05 7.74 -0.05
C ALA A 437 -13.75 8.28 0.58
N ASP A 438 -12.71 8.33 -0.25
CA ASP A 438 -11.39 8.85 0.05
C ASP A 438 -11.21 10.20 -0.65
N MET A 439 -11.20 11.27 0.12
CA MET A 439 -11.18 12.63 -0.42
C MET A 439 -10.35 13.56 0.45
N VAL A 440 -9.75 14.54 -0.20
CA VAL A 440 -9.05 15.65 0.46
C VAL A 440 -9.52 16.98 -0.09
N ALA A 441 -9.35 18.06 0.68
CA ALA A 441 -9.60 19.38 0.16
C ALA A 441 -8.55 20.39 0.61
N VAL A 442 -8.30 21.38 -0.25
CA VAL A 442 -7.44 22.54 -0.01
C VAL A 442 -8.19 23.83 -0.33
N GLN A 443 -7.91 24.88 0.43
CA GLN A 443 -8.41 26.22 0.09
C GLN A 443 -7.64 26.76 -1.12
N GLY A 444 -8.37 27.18 -2.16
CA GLY A 444 -7.77 27.68 -3.39
C GLY A 444 -7.79 26.68 -4.54
N ASP A 445 -6.97 26.95 -5.56
CA ASP A 445 -6.90 26.18 -6.80
C ASP A 445 -5.50 25.57 -6.98
N PRO A 446 -5.32 24.26 -6.73
CA PRO A 446 -4.01 23.59 -6.82
C PRO A 446 -3.48 23.49 -8.26
N LEU A 447 -4.31 23.74 -9.28
CA LEU A 447 -3.84 23.82 -10.68
C LEU A 447 -3.10 25.14 -10.96
N ARG A 448 -3.37 26.19 -10.17
CA ARG A 448 -2.67 27.48 -10.23
C ARG A 448 -1.53 27.58 -9.23
N ASP A 449 -1.69 26.94 -8.06
CA ASP A 449 -0.70 26.93 -7.00
C ASP A 449 -0.59 25.53 -6.40
N ILE A 450 0.36 24.76 -6.89
CA ILE A 450 0.58 23.37 -6.47
C ILE A 450 1.07 23.28 -5.01
N GLU A 451 1.63 24.33 -4.43
CA GLU A 451 2.08 24.35 -3.05
C GLU A 451 0.96 24.21 -2.03
N LEU A 452 -0.29 24.49 -2.43
CA LEU A 452 -1.46 24.25 -1.59
C LEU A 452 -1.56 22.78 -1.14
N LEU A 453 -1.02 21.84 -1.92
CA LEU A 453 -1.02 20.41 -1.60
C LEU A 453 -0.07 20.04 -0.45
N LYS A 454 0.85 20.93 -0.06
CA LYS A 454 1.66 20.78 1.15
C LYS A 454 0.84 21.00 2.43
N ARG A 455 -0.38 21.56 2.33
CA ARG A 455 -1.23 21.95 3.48
C ARG A 455 -2.68 21.55 3.28
N VAL A 456 -2.93 20.24 3.18
CA VAL A 456 -4.28 19.68 3.10
C VAL A 456 -5.06 20.02 4.37
N GLN A 457 -6.29 20.53 4.24
CA GLN A 457 -7.10 21.04 5.34
C GLN A 457 -8.34 20.18 5.62
N PHE A 458 -8.71 19.30 4.70
CA PHE A 458 -9.77 18.32 4.89
C PHE A 458 -9.27 16.95 4.43
N VAL A 459 -9.50 15.90 5.25
CA VAL A 459 -9.13 14.52 4.92
C VAL A 459 -10.27 13.59 5.32
N MET A 460 -10.79 12.87 4.34
CA MET A 460 -11.74 11.78 4.53
C MET A 460 -11.15 10.48 3.95
N LYS A 461 -11.28 9.39 4.68
CA LYS A 461 -10.93 8.03 4.24
C LYS A 461 -12.04 7.07 4.64
N ASP A 462 -12.46 6.20 3.72
CA ASP A 462 -13.57 5.24 3.94
C ASP A 462 -14.85 5.93 4.48
N GLY A 463 -15.14 7.18 4.04
CA GLY A 463 -16.28 7.97 4.51
C GLY A 463 -16.12 8.57 5.91
N VAL A 464 -15.00 8.32 6.60
CA VAL A 464 -14.70 8.85 7.93
C VAL A 464 -13.80 10.10 7.79
N ILE A 465 -14.19 11.18 8.48
CA ILE A 465 -13.42 12.43 8.53
C ILE A 465 -12.31 12.30 9.57
N TYR A 466 -11.06 12.48 9.15
CA TYR A 466 -9.89 12.48 10.02
C TYR A 466 -9.36 13.89 10.30
N LYS A 467 -9.62 14.82 9.36
CA LYS A 467 -9.22 16.22 9.46
C LYS A 467 -10.30 17.10 8.83
N ASP A 468 -10.70 18.16 9.52
CA ASP A 468 -11.58 19.21 9.00
C ASP A 468 -11.21 20.54 9.62
N GLU A 469 -10.46 21.33 8.86
CA GLU A 469 -10.07 22.71 9.23
C GLU A 469 -10.84 23.74 8.38
N ILE A 470 -11.79 23.27 7.51
CA ILE A 470 -12.52 24.13 6.56
C ILE A 470 -13.97 24.37 7.03
N SER A 471 -14.71 23.30 7.33
CA SER A 471 -16.14 23.40 7.64
C SER A 471 -16.42 23.87 9.07
N GLN A 472 -15.45 23.75 9.96
CA GLN A 472 -15.57 24.29 11.31
C GLN A 472 -15.35 25.79 11.31
N PRO A 473 -16.24 26.61 11.94
CA PRO A 473 -15.95 28.02 12.14
C PRO A 473 -14.63 28.12 12.90
N SER A 474 -13.69 28.90 12.36
CA SER A 474 -12.41 29.15 13.01
C SER A 474 -12.67 29.53 14.46
N SER A 475 -12.32 28.65 15.40
CA SER A 475 -12.31 29.01 16.82
C SER A 475 -11.25 30.08 16.99
N ALA A 476 -11.69 31.33 16.89
CA ALA A 476 -10.86 32.48 17.19
C ALA A 476 -10.19 32.21 18.53
N SER A 477 -8.84 32.23 18.49
CA SER A 477 -7.92 32.41 19.61
C SER A 477 -8.44 31.91 20.97
N ARG A 478 -8.14 30.66 21.31
CA ARG A 478 -7.93 30.35 22.72
C ARG A 478 -6.52 30.81 23.09
N THR A 479 -6.41 32.11 23.31
CA THR A 479 -5.40 32.68 24.19
C THR A 479 -5.61 32.10 25.57
N LYS A 480 -4.74 31.19 26.01
CA LYS A 480 -4.18 31.17 27.36
C LYS A 480 -2.94 30.30 27.39
#